data_7e31aec2287167c7956009661f364d25
#
_entry.id   7e31aec2287167c7956009661f364d25
#
_cell.length_a   1.000
_cell.length_b   1.000
_cell.length_c   1.000
_cell.angle_alpha   90.00
_cell.angle_beta   90.00
_cell.angle_gamma   90.00
#
_symmetry.space_group_name_H-M   'P 1'
#
loop_
_entity.id
_entity.type
_entity.pdbx_description
1 polymer ?
#
loop_
_entity_poly.entity_id
_entity_poly.type
_entity_poly.pdbx_seq_one_letter_code
_entity_poly.pdbx_strand_id
1 'polypeptide(L)'
;MRTKLQIIGTILFVLSAAVLGTIYLAWLVYPLEISFLGLEKVVYMKATDISYNFNILMNYLTNPFASVLDMPNFSSSADGLKHFADVKHLFHLTQGIFILTLPAFVLFVKNILLKGYGDLVKKVIFWTMLTPMIIGLLGVLVGFEQFFVLFHTVLFPGDSTWLFDPAKDPVIYILPQEFFLHCFVLFFVLYEFFFGTILAWTGKKNRIG
;
A
#
# COMPACT_ATOMS: atom_id res chain seq x y z
N MET A 1 -17.11 19.85 -15.79
CA MET A 1 -16.31 18.66 -16.19
C MET A 1 -14.87 18.70 -15.66
N ARG A 2 -14.11 19.77 -15.86
CA ARG A 2 -12.69 19.89 -15.40
C ARG A 2 -12.48 19.70 -13.89
N THR A 3 -13.34 20.30 -13.03
CA THR A 3 -13.23 20.19 -11.57
C THR A 3 -13.44 18.76 -11.07
N LYS A 4 -14.42 18.02 -11.62
CA LYS A 4 -14.66 16.62 -11.26
C LYS A 4 -13.43 15.75 -11.57
N LEU A 5 -12.79 15.95 -12.73
CA LEU A 5 -11.59 15.23 -13.12
C LEU A 5 -10.41 15.53 -12.19
N GLN A 6 -10.24 16.78 -11.76
CA GLN A 6 -9.22 17.17 -10.78
C GLN A 6 -9.47 16.50 -9.42
N ILE A 7 -10.71 16.42 -8.95
CA ILE A 7 -11.06 15.76 -7.68
C ILE A 7 -10.77 14.27 -7.77
N ILE A 8 -11.25 13.58 -8.80
CA ILE A 8 -11.02 12.13 -8.98
C ILE A 8 -9.52 11.84 -9.10
N GLY A 9 -8.80 12.61 -9.92
CA GLY A 9 -7.35 12.46 -10.05
C GLY A 9 -6.61 12.72 -8.75
N THR A 10 -7.05 13.66 -7.92
CA THR A 10 -6.47 13.91 -6.59
C THR A 10 -6.71 12.73 -5.64
N ILE A 11 -7.92 12.17 -5.64
CA ILE A 11 -8.23 10.99 -4.81
C ILE A 11 -7.35 9.81 -5.20
N LEU A 12 -7.22 9.53 -6.50
CA LEU A 12 -6.36 8.46 -7.01
C LEU A 12 -4.87 8.73 -6.72
N PHE A 13 -4.42 9.98 -6.85
CA PHE A 13 -3.06 10.37 -6.51
C PHE A 13 -2.74 10.12 -5.04
N VAL A 14 -3.61 10.58 -4.13
CA VAL A 14 -3.40 10.43 -2.68
C VAL A 14 -3.47 8.96 -2.26
N LEU A 15 -4.42 8.20 -2.82
CA LEU A 15 -4.53 6.76 -2.57
C LEU A 15 -3.24 6.03 -3.02
N SER A 16 -2.79 6.27 -4.26
CA SER A 16 -1.56 5.65 -4.76
C SER A 16 -0.32 6.12 -3.99
N ALA A 17 -0.27 7.39 -3.55
CA ALA A 17 0.79 7.89 -2.68
C ALA A 17 0.83 7.18 -1.32
N ALA A 18 -0.33 6.92 -0.71
CA ALA A 18 -0.42 6.17 0.54
C ALA A 18 0.04 4.71 0.37
N VAL A 19 -0.38 4.04 -0.71
CA VAL A 19 0.06 2.67 -1.02
C VAL A 19 1.57 2.62 -1.28
N LEU A 20 2.11 3.49 -2.14
CA LEU A 20 3.55 3.54 -2.41
C LEU A 20 4.35 3.90 -1.16
N GLY A 21 3.86 4.87 -0.38
CA GLY A 21 4.45 5.23 0.91
C GLY A 21 4.53 4.01 1.84
N THR A 22 3.45 3.21 1.92
CA THR A 22 3.44 1.97 2.69
C THR A 22 4.48 0.98 2.18
N ILE A 23 4.52 0.72 0.87
CA ILE A 23 5.46 -0.22 0.26
C ILE A 23 6.92 0.16 0.59
N TYR A 24 7.30 1.41 0.33
CA TYR A 24 8.68 1.84 0.52
C TYR A 24 9.06 2.02 2.00
N LEU A 25 8.14 2.47 2.85
CA LEU A 25 8.41 2.56 4.29
C LEU A 25 8.45 1.17 4.94
N ALA A 26 7.55 0.25 4.57
CA ALA A 26 7.62 -1.13 5.04
C ALA A 26 8.96 -1.78 4.63
N TRP A 27 9.44 -1.54 3.40
CA TRP A 27 10.75 -1.98 2.97
C TRP A 27 11.88 -1.40 3.83
N LEU A 28 11.84 -0.09 4.07
CA LEU A 28 12.86 0.62 4.85
C LEU A 28 12.92 0.12 6.30
N VAL A 29 11.75 -0.11 6.94
CA VAL A 29 11.68 -0.50 8.35
C VAL A 29 11.71 -2.01 8.57
N TYR A 30 11.71 -2.83 7.52
CA TYR A 30 11.69 -4.28 7.61
C TYR A 30 12.81 -4.88 8.51
N PRO A 31 14.05 -4.33 8.56
CA PRO A 31 15.04 -4.79 9.52
C PRO A 31 14.61 -4.70 10.99
N LEU A 32 13.72 -3.75 11.34
CA LEU A 32 13.14 -3.63 12.67
C LEU A 32 12.06 -4.71 12.90
N GLU A 33 11.26 -5.03 11.86
CA GLU A 33 10.26 -6.08 11.88
C GLU A 33 10.87 -7.47 12.12
N ILE A 34 12.05 -7.76 11.54
CA ILE A 34 12.78 -9.01 11.77
C ILE A 34 13.00 -9.23 13.27
N SER A 35 13.49 -8.21 13.96
CA SER A 35 13.75 -8.28 15.41
C SER A 35 12.45 -8.29 16.22
N PHE A 36 11.49 -7.46 15.84
CA PHE A 36 10.21 -7.31 16.55
C PHE A 36 9.38 -8.61 16.51
N LEU A 37 9.31 -9.24 15.33
CA LEU A 37 8.57 -10.48 15.11
C LEU A 37 9.42 -11.74 15.41
N GLY A 38 10.70 -11.58 15.76
CA GLY A 38 11.58 -12.69 16.12
C GLY A 38 11.87 -13.65 14.95
N LEU A 39 11.87 -13.15 13.70
CA LEU A 39 11.95 -13.97 12.49
C LEU A 39 13.22 -14.82 12.41
N GLU A 40 14.33 -14.36 13.02
CA GLU A 40 15.59 -15.12 13.09
C GLU A 40 15.40 -16.50 13.76
N LYS A 41 14.54 -16.56 14.78
CA LYS A 41 14.23 -17.82 15.49
C LYS A 41 13.24 -18.68 14.70
N VAL A 42 12.40 -18.09 13.88
CA VAL A 42 11.40 -18.80 13.06
C VAL A 42 12.08 -19.55 11.92
N VAL A 43 13.00 -18.88 11.21
CA VAL A 43 13.68 -19.48 10.04
C VAL A 43 15.10 -19.95 10.33
N TYR A 44 15.60 -19.81 11.56
CA TYR A 44 16.96 -20.17 11.99
C TYR A 44 18.04 -19.51 11.12
N MET A 45 17.85 -18.23 10.77
CA MET A 45 18.74 -17.44 9.92
C MET A 45 19.15 -16.15 10.62
N LYS A 46 20.25 -15.55 10.17
CA LYS A 46 20.66 -14.22 10.61
C LYS A 46 19.76 -13.14 10.01
N ALA A 47 19.52 -12.05 10.75
CA ALA A 47 18.76 -10.92 10.28
C ALA A 47 19.27 -10.34 8.95
N THR A 48 20.61 -10.39 8.73
CA THR A 48 21.22 -9.95 7.46
C THR A 48 20.78 -10.79 6.27
N ASP A 49 20.67 -12.12 6.44
CA ASP A 49 20.28 -13.03 5.35
C ASP A 49 18.78 -12.90 5.07
N ILE A 50 17.95 -12.73 6.11
CA ILE A 50 16.52 -12.45 5.97
C ILE A 50 16.32 -11.14 5.22
N SER A 51 16.98 -10.04 5.65
CA SER A 51 16.94 -8.75 4.98
C SER A 51 17.40 -8.82 3.54
N TYR A 52 18.44 -9.60 3.24
CA TYR A 52 18.94 -9.77 1.88
C TYR A 52 17.90 -10.41 0.95
N ASN A 53 17.25 -11.48 1.37
CA ASN A 53 16.18 -12.12 0.58
C ASN A 53 14.96 -11.19 0.43
N PHE A 54 14.56 -10.49 1.49
CA PHE A 54 13.48 -9.52 1.42
C PHE A 54 13.81 -8.37 0.45
N ASN A 55 15.05 -7.90 0.42
CA ASN A 55 15.48 -6.88 -0.54
C ASN A 55 15.40 -7.37 -2.00
N ILE A 56 15.73 -8.65 -2.25
CA ILE A 56 15.55 -9.25 -3.59
C ILE A 56 14.08 -9.25 -3.98
N LEU A 57 13.20 -9.71 -3.07
CA LEU A 57 11.76 -9.71 -3.30
C LEU A 57 11.24 -8.28 -3.58
N MET A 58 11.58 -7.32 -2.75
CA MET A 58 11.12 -5.94 -2.92
C MET A 58 11.67 -5.29 -4.19
N ASN A 59 12.93 -5.55 -4.56
CA ASN A 59 13.46 -5.11 -5.84
C ASN A 59 12.69 -5.76 -7.00
N TYR A 60 12.38 -7.05 -6.94
CA TYR A 60 11.58 -7.72 -7.96
C TYR A 60 10.19 -7.07 -8.10
N LEU A 61 9.52 -6.80 -6.99
CA LEU A 61 8.16 -6.23 -6.98
C LEU A 61 8.09 -4.78 -7.47
N THR A 62 9.11 -3.97 -7.17
CA THR A 62 9.08 -2.51 -7.43
C THR A 62 9.81 -2.09 -8.69
N ASN A 63 10.79 -2.88 -9.16
CA ASN A 63 11.62 -2.56 -10.31
C ASN A 63 11.05 -3.20 -11.60
N PRO A 64 10.62 -2.42 -12.60
CA PRO A 64 10.07 -2.97 -13.84
C PRO A 64 11.08 -3.81 -14.65
N PHE A 65 12.37 -3.59 -14.45
CA PHE A 65 13.43 -4.29 -15.16
C PHE A 65 13.88 -5.61 -14.50
N ALA A 66 13.47 -5.86 -13.25
CA ALA A 66 13.74 -7.13 -12.59
C ALA A 66 12.76 -8.19 -13.11
N SER A 67 13.21 -9.07 -13.99
CA SER A 67 12.35 -10.08 -14.65
C SER A 67 12.24 -11.40 -13.89
N VAL A 68 13.20 -11.71 -13.02
CA VAL A 68 13.29 -12.98 -12.29
C VAL A 68 13.29 -12.72 -10.80
N LEU A 69 12.50 -13.51 -10.06
CA LEU A 69 12.57 -13.58 -8.60
C LEU A 69 13.38 -14.84 -8.24
N ASP A 70 14.58 -14.63 -7.70
CA ASP A 70 15.46 -15.70 -7.23
C ASP A 70 16.01 -15.33 -5.85
N MET A 71 15.44 -15.94 -4.82
CA MET A 71 15.83 -15.75 -3.42
C MET A 71 16.74 -16.91 -2.99
N PRO A 72 18.02 -16.64 -2.66
CA PRO A 72 18.98 -17.72 -2.41
C PRO A 72 18.61 -18.70 -1.30
N ASN A 73 17.86 -18.25 -0.30
CA ASN A 73 17.52 -19.04 0.88
C ASN A 73 16.06 -19.51 0.91
N PHE A 74 15.23 -19.08 -0.03
CA PHE A 74 13.80 -19.42 -0.06
C PHE A 74 13.42 -19.92 -1.45
N SER A 75 13.08 -21.20 -1.54
CA SER A 75 12.48 -21.77 -2.75
C SER A 75 11.11 -21.12 -3.01
N SER A 76 10.70 -21.11 -4.28
CA SER A 76 9.37 -20.66 -4.67
C SER A 76 8.74 -21.70 -5.58
N SER A 77 7.49 -22.05 -5.31
CA SER A 77 6.67 -22.87 -6.19
C SER A 77 6.23 -22.10 -7.43
N ALA A 78 5.68 -22.78 -8.44
CA ALA A 78 5.10 -22.12 -9.61
C ALA A 78 3.94 -21.17 -9.20
N ASP A 79 3.12 -21.59 -8.23
CA ASP A 79 2.01 -20.78 -7.71
C ASP A 79 2.54 -19.56 -6.94
N GLY A 80 3.56 -19.73 -6.08
CA GLY A 80 4.19 -18.63 -5.37
C GLY A 80 4.82 -17.59 -6.30
N LEU A 81 5.53 -18.04 -7.35
CA LEU A 81 6.09 -17.13 -8.38
C LEU A 81 5.00 -16.41 -9.14
N LYS A 82 3.90 -17.11 -9.48
CA LYS A 82 2.74 -16.48 -10.13
C LYS A 82 2.14 -15.41 -9.24
N HIS A 83 1.89 -15.71 -7.96
CA HIS A 83 1.35 -14.72 -7.03
C HIS A 83 2.25 -13.48 -6.93
N PHE A 84 3.57 -13.65 -6.77
CA PHE A 84 4.48 -12.50 -6.74
C PHE A 84 4.50 -11.72 -8.06
N ALA A 85 4.31 -12.38 -9.21
CA ALA A 85 4.16 -11.68 -10.48
C ALA A 85 2.87 -10.84 -10.52
N ASP A 86 1.77 -11.37 -10.00
CA ASP A 86 0.48 -10.65 -9.91
C ASP A 86 0.58 -9.45 -8.95
N VAL A 87 1.21 -9.63 -7.79
CA VAL A 87 1.52 -8.52 -6.86
C VAL A 87 2.40 -7.46 -7.52
N LYS A 88 3.43 -7.86 -8.27
CA LYS A 88 4.27 -6.96 -9.06
C LYS A 88 3.45 -6.11 -10.02
N HIS A 89 2.51 -6.71 -10.74
CA HIS A 89 1.61 -5.96 -11.62
C HIS A 89 0.79 -4.90 -10.87
N LEU A 90 0.27 -5.22 -9.67
CA LEU A 90 -0.45 -4.26 -8.83
C LEU A 90 0.47 -3.12 -8.35
N PHE A 91 1.72 -3.41 -8.01
CA PHE A 91 2.70 -2.37 -7.63
C PHE A 91 2.97 -1.42 -8.80
N HIS A 92 3.20 -1.95 -10.00
CA HIS A 92 3.44 -1.14 -11.20
C HIS A 92 2.19 -0.36 -11.63
N LEU A 93 0.99 -0.95 -11.49
CA LEU A 93 -0.27 -0.24 -11.70
C LEU A 93 -0.37 0.98 -10.77
N THR A 94 -0.04 0.79 -9.49
CA THR A 94 -0.06 1.87 -8.48
C THR A 94 0.97 2.96 -8.81
N GLN A 95 2.18 2.59 -9.22
CA GLN A 95 3.21 3.55 -9.70
C GLN A 95 2.71 4.33 -10.92
N GLY A 96 2.09 3.65 -11.89
CA GLY A 96 1.51 4.27 -13.07
C GLY A 96 0.38 5.25 -12.72
N ILE A 97 -0.55 4.86 -11.84
CA ILE A 97 -1.63 5.74 -11.38
C ILE A 97 -1.04 6.98 -10.68
N PHE A 98 -0.07 6.81 -9.81
CA PHE A 98 0.59 7.92 -9.11
C PHE A 98 1.18 8.95 -10.08
N ILE A 99 1.92 8.50 -11.09
CA ILE A 99 2.55 9.37 -12.10
C ILE A 99 1.49 10.06 -12.95
N LEU A 100 0.50 9.30 -13.45
CA LEU A 100 -0.53 9.81 -14.36
C LEU A 100 -1.49 10.80 -13.69
N THR A 101 -1.71 10.68 -12.38
CA THR A 101 -2.64 11.53 -11.64
C THR A 101 -1.98 12.75 -10.98
N LEU A 102 -0.65 12.81 -10.93
CA LEU A 102 0.11 13.96 -10.42
C LEU A 102 -0.30 15.30 -11.05
N PRO A 103 -0.49 15.44 -12.38
CA PRO A 103 -0.94 16.71 -12.97
C PRO A 103 -2.32 17.13 -12.47
N ALA A 104 -3.24 16.17 -12.25
CA ALA A 104 -4.58 16.48 -11.74
C ALA A 104 -4.51 16.99 -10.29
N PHE A 105 -3.65 16.38 -9.45
CA PHE A 105 -3.38 16.85 -8.10
C PHE A 105 -2.79 18.27 -8.09
N VAL A 106 -1.78 18.55 -8.91
CA VAL A 106 -1.17 19.88 -9.02
C VAL A 106 -2.22 20.92 -9.44
N LEU A 107 -3.08 20.60 -10.40
CA LEU A 107 -4.15 21.48 -10.84
C LEU A 107 -5.23 21.68 -9.76
N PHE A 108 -5.55 20.64 -8.99
CA PHE A 108 -6.45 20.73 -7.84
C PHE A 108 -5.90 21.70 -6.79
N VAL A 109 -4.63 21.57 -6.42
CA VAL A 109 -3.99 22.49 -5.48
C VAL A 109 -4.03 23.93 -6.01
N LYS A 110 -3.60 24.15 -7.26
CA LYS A 110 -3.57 25.50 -7.87
C LYS A 110 -4.94 26.12 -8.04
N ASN A 111 -5.94 25.36 -8.48
CA ASN A 111 -7.22 25.92 -8.91
C ASN A 111 -8.29 25.88 -7.82
N ILE A 112 -8.15 25.04 -6.81
CA ILE A 112 -9.15 24.88 -5.75
C ILE A 112 -8.57 25.34 -4.41
N LEU A 113 -7.47 24.74 -3.94
CA LEU A 113 -6.97 25.05 -2.60
C LEU A 113 -6.36 26.45 -2.52
N LEU A 114 -5.45 26.80 -3.43
CA LEU A 114 -4.78 28.11 -3.41
C LEU A 114 -5.72 29.27 -3.77
N LYS A 115 -6.81 29.01 -4.50
CA LYS A 115 -7.84 30.03 -4.80
C LYS A 115 -8.93 30.14 -3.73
N GLY A 116 -8.84 29.36 -2.65
CA GLY A 116 -9.81 29.41 -1.55
C GLY A 116 -11.15 28.76 -1.85
N TYR A 117 -11.25 27.92 -2.88
CA TYR A 117 -12.47 27.17 -3.22
C TYR A 117 -12.60 25.82 -2.49
N GLY A 118 -11.86 25.65 -1.39
CA GLY A 118 -11.83 24.41 -0.61
C GLY A 118 -13.20 23.94 -0.12
N ASP A 119 -14.08 24.87 0.27
CA ASP A 119 -15.44 24.55 0.76
C ASP A 119 -16.26 23.73 -0.25
N LEU A 120 -16.03 23.92 -1.57
CA LEU A 120 -16.73 23.18 -2.63
C LEU A 120 -16.42 21.68 -2.62
N VAL A 121 -15.25 21.29 -2.10
CA VAL A 121 -14.75 19.91 -2.14
C VAL A 121 -14.66 19.28 -0.76
N LYS A 122 -14.80 20.08 0.31
CA LYS A 122 -14.63 19.64 1.69
C LYS A 122 -15.44 18.40 2.04
N LYS A 123 -16.71 18.35 1.65
CA LYS A 123 -17.59 17.19 1.91
C LYS A 123 -17.10 15.93 1.20
N VAL A 124 -16.65 16.04 -0.04
CA VAL A 124 -16.13 14.90 -0.80
C VAL A 124 -14.84 14.38 -0.15
N ILE A 125 -13.90 15.28 0.15
CA ILE A 125 -12.62 14.90 0.82
C ILE A 125 -12.88 14.25 2.17
N PHE A 126 -13.81 14.79 2.98
CA PHE A 126 -14.17 14.21 4.28
C PHE A 126 -14.72 12.79 4.15
N TRP A 127 -15.66 12.53 3.23
CA TRP A 127 -16.20 11.18 3.05
C TRP A 127 -15.19 10.21 2.44
N THR A 128 -14.32 10.69 1.54
CA THR A 128 -13.22 9.88 1.00
C THR A 128 -12.25 9.47 2.11
N MET A 129 -11.90 10.40 3.00
CA MET A 129 -11.06 10.13 4.17
C MET A 129 -11.71 9.09 5.09
N LEU A 130 -13.00 9.23 5.38
CA LEU A 130 -13.71 8.34 6.33
C LEU A 130 -13.92 6.91 5.80
N THR A 131 -13.97 6.70 4.48
CA THR A 131 -14.30 5.41 3.86
C THR A 131 -13.37 4.27 4.30
N PRO A 132 -12.02 4.38 4.22
CA PRO A 132 -11.13 3.31 4.65
C PRO A 132 -11.18 3.05 6.15
N MET A 133 -11.44 4.07 6.98
CA MET A 133 -11.61 3.86 8.43
C MET A 133 -12.80 2.95 8.72
N ILE A 134 -13.91 3.13 8.00
CA ILE A 134 -15.07 2.24 8.13
C ILE A 134 -14.70 0.82 7.71
N ILE A 135 -13.99 0.65 6.60
CA ILE A 135 -13.52 -0.65 6.12
C ILE A 135 -12.56 -1.29 7.13
N GLY A 136 -11.61 -0.52 7.66
CA GLY A 136 -10.67 -0.97 8.69
C GLY A 136 -11.37 -1.41 9.98
N LEU A 137 -12.38 -0.65 10.43
CA LEU A 137 -13.20 -1.01 11.60
C LEU A 137 -13.94 -2.34 11.36
N LEU A 138 -14.53 -2.54 10.18
CA LEU A 138 -15.16 -3.81 9.83
C LEU A 138 -14.12 -4.95 9.82
N GLY A 139 -12.91 -4.70 9.31
CA GLY A 139 -11.80 -5.64 9.35
C GLY A 139 -11.41 -6.05 10.78
N VAL A 140 -11.37 -5.10 11.72
CA VAL A 140 -11.14 -5.39 13.15
C VAL A 140 -12.26 -6.24 13.74
N LEU A 141 -13.53 -5.96 13.41
CA LEU A 141 -14.69 -6.68 13.93
C LEU A 141 -14.77 -8.13 13.45
N VAL A 142 -14.35 -8.41 12.20
CA VAL A 142 -14.35 -9.77 11.65
C VAL A 142 -13.07 -10.54 11.96
N GLY A 143 -12.02 -9.87 12.41
CA GLY A 143 -10.69 -10.41 12.64
C GLY A 143 -9.77 -10.26 11.42
N PHE A 144 -8.47 -10.04 11.69
CA PHE A 144 -7.50 -9.73 10.62
C PHE A 144 -7.31 -10.89 9.64
N GLU A 145 -7.36 -12.12 10.09
CA GLU A 145 -7.24 -13.30 9.22
C GLU A 145 -8.33 -13.32 8.13
N GLN A 146 -9.60 -13.14 8.53
CA GLN A 146 -10.74 -13.11 7.60
C GLN A 146 -10.66 -11.88 6.68
N PHE A 147 -10.24 -10.74 7.22
CA PHE A 147 -10.01 -9.54 6.44
C PHE A 147 -8.90 -9.75 5.41
N PHE A 148 -7.80 -10.41 5.78
CA PHE A 148 -6.69 -10.74 4.89
C PHE A 148 -7.13 -11.66 3.74
N VAL A 149 -7.92 -12.70 4.03
CA VAL A 149 -8.53 -13.58 3.03
C VAL A 149 -9.45 -12.80 2.09
N LEU A 150 -10.34 -11.96 2.64
CA LEU A 150 -11.23 -11.13 1.83
C LEU A 150 -10.46 -10.18 0.92
N PHE A 151 -9.42 -9.54 1.43
CA PHE A 151 -8.56 -8.64 0.68
C PHE A 151 -7.93 -9.35 -0.53
N HIS A 152 -7.37 -10.56 -0.34
CA HIS A 152 -6.81 -11.36 -1.43
C HIS A 152 -7.88 -11.80 -2.43
N THR A 153 -9.04 -12.22 -1.95
CA THR A 153 -10.16 -12.64 -2.83
C THR A 153 -10.65 -11.48 -3.73
N VAL A 154 -10.63 -10.25 -3.22
CA VAL A 154 -11.02 -9.06 -3.98
C VAL A 154 -9.94 -8.67 -5.00
N LEU A 155 -8.66 -8.75 -4.63
CA LEU A 155 -7.55 -8.38 -5.52
C LEU A 155 -7.23 -9.46 -6.56
N PHE A 156 -7.45 -10.74 -6.24
CA PHE A 156 -7.13 -11.88 -7.08
C PHE A 156 -8.38 -12.78 -7.25
N PRO A 157 -9.43 -12.29 -7.92
CA PRO A 157 -10.70 -13.00 -8.02
C PRO A 157 -10.54 -14.32 -8.79
N GLY A 158 -10.95 -15.43 -8.14
CA GLY A 158 -10.86 -16.77 -8.71
C GLY A 158 -9.46 -17.39 -8.71
N ASP A 159 -8.46 -16.73 -8.11
CA ASP A 159 -7.11 -17.23 -7.97
C ASP A 159 -6.84 -17.64 -6.50
N SER A 160 -6.16 -18.76 -6.32
CA SER A 160 -5.75 -19.30 -5.01
C SER A 160 -4.23 -19.39 -4.83
N THR A 161 -3.45 -18.87 -5.77
CA THR A 161 -1.97 -18.94 -5.75
C THR A 161 -1.34 -18.16 -4.59
N TRP A 162 -2.09 -17.26 -3.96
CA TRP A 162 -1.71 -16.54 -2.74
C TRP A 162 -1.76 -17.38 -1.46
N LEU A 163 -2.40 -18.57 -1.51
CA LEU A 163 -2.41 -19.55 -0.41
C LEU A 163 -1.12 -20.36 -0.43
N PHE A 164 -0.07 -19.79 0.10
CA PHE A 164 1.25 -20.42 0.12
C PHE A 164 1.27 -21.69 0.95
N ASP A 165 1.89 -22.75 0.40
CA ASP A 165 2.28 -23.94 1.13
C ASP A 165 3.68 -23.71 1.75
N PRO A 166 3.82 -23.63 3.08
CA PRO A 166 5.11 -23.35 3.71
C PRO A 166 6.23 -24.34 3.37
N ALA A 167 5.87 -25.56 2.97
CA ALA A 167 6.84 -26.57 2.54
C ALA A 167 7.42 -26.30 1.14
N LYS A 168 6.70 -25.55 0.29
CA LYS A 168 7.12 -25.21 -1.07
C LYS A 168 7.55 -23.75 -1.20
N ASP A 169 6.90 -22.87 -0.42
CA ASP A 169 7.08 -21.42 -0.41
C ASP A 169 7.47 -20.93 1.00
N PRO A 170 8.64 -21.35 1.53
CA PRO A 170 9.04 -21.00 2.91
C PRO A 170 9.26 -19.50 3.14
N VAL A 171 9.25 -18.67 2.12
CA VAL A 171 9.24 -17.21 2.22
C VAL A 171 8.09 -16.67 3.09
N ILE A 172 6.98 -17.43 3.23
CA ILE A 172 5.85 -17.05 4.09
C ILE A 172 6.26 -16.93 5.57
N TYR A 173 7.30 -17.61 6.01
CA TYR A 173 7.81 -17.50 7.38
C TYR A 173 8.49 -16.17 7.67
N ILE A 174 8.98 -15.47 6.64
CA ILE A 174 9.54 -14.11 6.76
C ILE A 174 8.56 -13.01 6.34
N LEU A 175 7.37 -13.42 5.91
CA LEU A 175 6.24 -12.55 5.57
C LEU A 175 5.01 -12.98 6.38
N PRO A 176 5.09 -13.01 7.72
CA PRO A 176 3.98 -13.46 8.54
C PRO A 176 2.80 -12.48 8.48
N GLN A 177 1.63 -12.95 8.88
CA GLN A 177 0.39 -12.17 8.83
C GLN A 177 0.47 -10.88 9.65
N GLU A 178 1.22 -10.89 10.75
CA GLU A 178 1.47 -9.74 11.60
C GLU A 178 2.23 -8.62 10.86
N PHE A 179 3.19 -8.97 10.01
CA PHE A 179 3.88 -7.98 9.16
C PHE A 179 2.88 -7.27 8.23
N PHE A 180 1.97 -8.00 7.62
CA PHE A 180 0.94 -7.39 6.78
C PHE A 180 -0.05 -6.55 7.59
N LEU A 181 -0.38 -6.95 8.82
CA LEU A 181 -1.18 -6.10 9.73
C LEU A 181 -0.49 -4.76 9.96
N HIS A 182 0.83 -4.75 10.21
CA HIS A 182 1.59 -3.50 10.36
C HIS A 182 1.59 -2.68 9.07
N CYS A 183 1.68 -3.31 7.90
CA CYS A 183 1.54 -2.62 6.62
C CYS A 183 0.14 -1.97 6.46
N PHE A 184 -0.93 -2.65 6.85
CA PHE A 184 -2.28 -2.06 6.82
C PHE A 184 -2.41 -0.88 7.77
N VAL A 185 -1.89 -0.99 8.99
CA VAL A 185 -1.88 0.12 9.96
C VAL A 185 -1.10 1.31 9.38
N LEU A 186 0.08 1.07 8.81
CA LEU A 186 0.88 2.10 8.17
C LEU A 186 0.14 2.78 7.01
N PHE A 187 -0.54 1.98 6.17
CA PHE A 187 -1.37 2.50 5.09
C PHE A 187 -2.47 3.43 5.62
N PHE A 188 -3.20 3.02 6.65
CA PHE A 188 -4.24 3.86 7.25
C PHE A 188 -3.67 5.16 7.81
N VAL A 189 -2.55 5.11 8.51
CA VAL A 189 -1.90 6.32 9.05
C VAL A 189 -1.51 7.28 7.92
N LEU A 190 -0.88 6.79 6.86
CA LEU A 190 -0.48 7.62 5.72
C LEU A 190 -1.69 8.20 4.98
N TYR A 191 -2.70 7.37 4.74
CA TYR A 191 -3.92 7.77 4.05
C TYR A 191 -4.64 8.89 4.82
N GLU A 192 -4.86 8.71 6.12
CA GLU A 192 -5.50 9.70 6.98
C GLU A 192 -4.67 10.98 7.10
N PHE A 193 -3.36 10.86 7.20
CA PHE A 193 -2.45 12.01 7.24
C PHE A 193 -2.55 12.84 5.95
N PHE A 194 -2.54 12.21 4.78
CA PHE A 194 -2.60 12.93 3.51
C PHE A 194 -3.98 13.59 3.30
N PHE A 195 -5.07 12.83 3.48
CA PHE A 195 -6.41 13.40 3.33
C PHE A 195 -6.74 14.42 4.42
N GLY A 196 -6.31 14.19 5.66
CA GLY A 196 -6.45 15.12 6.78
C GLY A 196 -5.73 16.44 6.49
N THR A 197 -4.54 16.40 5.90
CA THR A 197 -3.79 17.60 5.47
C THR A 197 -4.57 18.38 4.42
N ILE A 198 -5.11 17.69 3.41
CA ILE A 198 -5.95 18.33 2.37
C ILE A 198 -7.21 18.91 3.02
N LEU A 199 -7.89 18.16 3.87
CA LEU A 199 -9.11 18.60 4.56
C LEU A 199 -8.87 19.85 5.41
N ALA A 200 -7.79 19.87 6.19
CA ALA A 200 -7.39 21.04 6.97
C ALA A 200 -7.13 22.27 6.09
N TRP A 201 -6.58 22.04 4.89
CA TRP A 201 -6.35 23.13 3.94
C TRP A 201 -7.65 23.67 3.34
N THR A 202 -8.66 22.80 3.09
CA THR A 202 -9.97 23.26 2.58
C THR A 202 -10.67 24.27 3.50
N GLY A 203 -10.39 24.21 4.81
CA GLY A 203 -10.98 25.15 5.80
C GLY A 203 -10.28 26.52 5.88
N LYS A 204 -9.12 26.70 5.23
CA LYS A 204 -8.43 27.99 5.21
C LYS A 204 -9.10 28.93 4.22
N LYS A 205 -9.90 29.88 4.73
CA LYS A 205 -10.36 31.01 3.92
C LYS A 205 -9.14 31.85 3.55
N ASN A 206 -8.83 31.99 2.26
CA ASN A 206 -7.92 33.04 1.83
C ASN A 206 -8.60 34.36 2.22
N ARG A 207 -8.05 35.06 3.22
CA ARG A 207 -8.32 36.46 3.44
C ARG A 207 -7.67 37.22 2.28
N ILE A 208 -8.33 37.22 1.13
CA ILE A 208 -8.07 38.21 0.08
C ILE A 208 -8.73 39.45 0.61
N GLY A 209 -7.88 40.33 1.21
CA GLY A 209 -8.26 41.70 1.52
C GLY A 209 -8.42 42.50 0.25
#